data_712714b15b14e1678a92dbb77b7ca6fb
#
_entry.id   712714b15b14e1678a92dbb77b7ca6fb
#
_cell.length_a   1.000
_cell.length_b   1.000
_cell.length_c   1.000
_cell.angle_alpha   90.00
_cell.angle_beta   90.00
_cell.angle_gamma   90.00
#
_symmetry.space_group_name_H-M   'P 1'
#
loop_
_entity.id
_entity.type
_entity.pdbx_description
1 polymer ?
#
loop_
_entity_poly.entity_id
_entity_poly.type
_entity_poly.pdbx_seq_one_letter_code
_entity_poly.pdbx_strand_id
1 'polypeptide(L)'
;LNRMVYGYNPVHRIYQGWGEPAGFSGHFVLRYYDELADFGMTKGQTPCLWLSFKARAHTPLLFATARSFTGKEGAVANLKAELSDVDSPDFSRMVVANAEKWIDRFHSIDVETADVAKVNQFYGAFYRASFLPREMSDCNGDYPCFSSGETKHMDSSILPTHSTHKYFGDFSMWDVYRAQLPLYNIIAPTLSGQMMQSLVDMYDSNGWLPIFPCWNSYTAAMIGDHCSVALADAYVKGVRNFDAHKAYDAMRKNAFESPASYDEYTDGMGRRALDSYIKYGYIPMEDSVKEAFHTCEQTSRTLEYAYDDFAVAQMAKALSKDADYNRLMDRCRNWRNVINPATGWADGRHADGSWQGCTDLVSRQSFITEGSICHYSWYVPHDIQHLIYRMGGEKAFEQKLDMMFGLSDSVSARPLYWHGNEPCHQIPYLYNYIGKPEKTRRVIRHILDTEYNDTPGGLSGNDDAGQMSAWYIFSALGFYPVCPAFPLYQCGVTTFDKV
;
A
#
# COMPACT_ATOMS: atom_id res chain seq x y z
N LEU A 1 25.29 37.20 1.60
CA LEU A 1 24.05 36.70 2.22
C LEU A 1 23.31 35.84 1.18
N ASN A 2 22.99 34.63 1.53
CA ASN A 2 22.69 33.52 0.59
C ASN A 2 21.35 33.60 -0.15
N ARG A 3 20.64 34.72 -0.14
CA ARG A 3 19.30 34.86 -0.80
C ARG A 3 18.37 33.63 -0.58
N MET A 4 18.34 33.15 0.66
CA MET A 4 17.57 31.95 1.05
C MET A 4 16.64 32.23 2.21
N VAL A 5 15.46 31.64 2.16
CA VAL A 5 14.55 31.48 3.29
C VAL A 5 14.61 30.02 3.72
N TYR A 6 14.66 29.81 5.01
CA TYR A 6 14.55 28.51 5.63
C TYR A 6 13.29 28.48 6.49
N GLY A 7 12.60 27.34 6.44
CA GLY A 7 11.48 27.06 7.30
C GLY A 7 11.35 25.56 7.58
N TYR A 8 10.51 25.26 8.55
CA TYR A 8 10.17 23.87 8.85
C TYR A 8 8.71 23.78 9.33
N ASN A 9 8.12 22.60 9.12
CA ASN A 9 6.79 22.26 9.59
C ASN A 9 6.90 20.96 10.40
N PRO A 10 6.63 21.00 11.73
CA PRO A 10 6.60 19.81 12.55
C PRO A 10 5.57 18.82 12.02
N VAL A 11 5.95 17.56 11.91
CA VAL A 11 5.03 16.50 11.50
C VAL A 11 4.33 15.94 12.73
N HIS A 12 3.02 15.75 12.63
CA HIS A 12 2.18 15.17 13.66
C HIS A 12 1.67 13.80 13.21
N ARG A 13 1.49 12.92 14.15
CA ARG A 13 0.87 11.61 13.93
C ARG A 13 -0.57 11.74 13.47
N ILE A 14 -1.01 10.78 12.68
CA ILE A 14 -2.40 10.64 12.24
C ILE A 14 -2.99 9.35 12.80
N TYR A 15 -4.30 9.20 12.75
CA TYR A 15 -5.08 8.08 13.28
C TYR A 15 -4.80 7.87 14.77
N GLN A 16 -4.21 6.76 15.15
CA GLN A 16 -3.80 6.53 16.54
C GLN A 16 -2.71 7.54 16.93
N GLY A 17 -2.85 8.19 18.10
CA GLY A 17 -1.96 9.27 18.53
C GLY A 17 -2.16 10.57 17.74
N TRP A 18 -3.33 10.80 17.15
CA TRP A 18 -3.64 11.99 16.37
C TRP A 18 -3.28 13.29 17.10
N GLY A 19 -2.46 14.10 16.42
CA GLY A 19 -1.99 15.39 16.93
C GLY A 19 -0.71 15.33 17.77
N GLU A 20 -0.24 14.16 18.15
CA GLU A 20 1.06 13.99 18.80
C GLU A 20 2.21 14.23 17.79
N PRO A 21 3.37 14.74 18.27
CA PRO A 21 4.53 14.88 17.39
C PRO A 21 4.98 13.53 16.81
N ALA A 22 5.26 13.49 15.53
CA ALA A 22 5.82 12.31 14.86
C ALA A 22 7.35 12.17 15.02
N GLY A 23 7.97 13.09 15.77
CA GLY A 23 9.41 13.07 16.07
C GLY A 23 10.29 13.76 15.04
N PHE A 24 9.80 14.09 13.86
CA PHE A 24 10.53 14.75 12.79
C PHE A 24 9.77 15.95 12.21
N SER A 25 10.41 16.67 11.28
CA SER A 25 9.82 17.84 10.64
C SER A 25 10.10 17.83 9.13
N GLY A 26 9.20 18.41 8.37
CA GLY A 26 9.46 18.78 6.99
C GLY A 26 10.23 20.09 6.93
N HIS A 27 11.52 20.05 6.65
CA HIS A 27 12.38 21.22 6.46
C HIS A 27 12.38 21.62 5.00
N PHE A 28 12.43 22.93 4.74
CA PHE A 28 12.57 23.43 3.39
C PHE A 28 13.52 24.62 3.31
N VAL A 29 14.11 24.78 2.15
CA VAL A 29 14.80 26.01 1.74
C VAL A 29 14.14 26.56 0.49
N LEU A 30 14.01 27.87 0.42
CA LEU A 30 13.56 28.60 -0.76
C LEU A 30 14.66 29.60 -1.11
N ARG A 31 15.24 29.46 -2.29
CA ARG A 31 16.20 30.41 -2.85
C ARG A 31 15.51 31.31 -3.85
N TYR A 32 15.71 32.63 -3.76
CA TYR A 32 15.24 33.60 -4.70
C TYR A 32 16.41 34.24 -5.45
N TYR A 33 16.16 34.66 -6.69
CA TYR A 33 17.21 35.13 -7.61
C TYR A 33 17.09 36.63 -7.90
N ASP A 34 15.91 37.19 -7.76
CA ASP A 34 15.64 38.58 -7.97
C ASP A 34 16.09 39.48 -6.78
N GLU A 35 16.19 40.77 -7.03
CA GLU A 35 16.53 41.74 -6.00
C GLU A 35 15.36 41.94 -5.04
N LEU A 36 15.59 41.64 -3.77
CA LEU A 36 14.63 41.83 -2.70
C LEU A 36 14.50 43.33 -2.38
N ALA A 37 13.29 43.84 -2.44
CA ALA A 37 12.99 45.24 -2.09
C ALA A 37 12.68 45.36 -0.59
N ASP A 38 11.90 44.43 -0.04
CA ASP A 38 11.49 44.41 1.37
C ASP A 38 11.03 43.02 1.78
N PHE A 39 10.98 42.75 3.10
CA PHE A 39 10.41 41.50 3.65
C PHE A 39 9.88 41.74 5.07
N GLY A 40 9.00 40.87 5.51
CA GLY A 40 8.48 40.91 6.87
C GLY A 40 7.57 39.73 7.20
N MET A 41 7.07 39.76 8.40
CA MET A 41 6.08 38.77 8.87
C MET A 41 4.76 39.44 9.21
N THR A 42 3.66 38.81 8.80
CA THR A 42 2.34 39.26 9.23
C THR A 42 2.15 38.97 10.73
N LYS A 43 1.33 39.81 11.39
CA LYS A 43 0.91 39.59 12.78
C LYS A 43 -0.41 38.80 12.76
N GLY A 44 -0.55 37.84 13.66
CA GLY A 44 -1.79 37.04 13.77
C GLY A 44 -1.56 35.64 14.31
N GLN A 45 -2.61 34.84 14.35
CA GLN A 45 -2.52 33.45 14.81
C GLN A 45 -1.73 32.56 13.84
N THR A 46 -1.73 32.91 12.56
CA THR A 46 -0.95 32.23 11.53
C THR A 46 -0.01 33.25 10.87
N PRO A 47 1.20 33.45 11.42
CA PRO A 47 2.13 34.40 10.85
C PRO A 47 2.63 33.90 9.49
N CYS A 48 2.61 34.78 8.48
CA CYS A 48 3.14 34.51 7.14
C CYS A 48 4.38 35.37 6.87
N LEU A 49 5.41 34.76 6.35
CA LEU A 49 6.53 35.49 5.77
C LEU A 49 6.13 36.05 4.40
N TRP A 50 6.36 37.33 4.16
CA TRP A 50 6.19 37.92 2.85
C TRP A 50 7.53 38.47 2.33
N LEU A 51 7.73 38.37 1.02
CA LEU A 51 8.88 38.89 0.33
C LEU A 51 8.41 39.83 -0.79
N SER A 52 8.96 41.04 -0.88
CA SER A 52 8.70 41.99 -1.92
C SER A 52 9.93 42.15 -2.82
N PHE A 53 9.73 42.09 -4.11
CA PHE A 53 10.78 42.16 -5.10
C PHE A 53 10.65 43.42 -5.95
N LYS A 54 11.77 43.94 -6.46
CA LYS A 54 11.73 45.03 -7.43
C LYS A 54 11.10 44.53 -8.71
N ALA A 55 9.97 45.16 -9.10
CA ALA A 55 9.24 44.77 -10.28
C ALA A 55 10.09 44.96 -11.56
N ARG A 56 10.06 43.96 -12.43
CA ARG A 56 10.58 44.00 -13.81
C ARG A 56 9.44 43.69 -14.77
N ALA A 57 9.16 44.62 -15.66
CA ALA A 57 8.09 44.38 -16.63
C ALA A 57 8.36 43.14 -17.48
N HIS A 58 7.37 42.25 -17.57
CA HIS A 58 7.41 41.04 -18.39
C HIS A 58 8.50 40.01 -18.02
N THR A 59 9.11 40.10 -16.83
CA THR A 59 10.11 39.13 -16.37
C THR A 59 9.51 38.32 -15.22
N PRO A 60 9.42 36.99 -15.30
CA PRO A 60 8.94 36.15 -14.22
C PRO A 60 9.95 36.17 -13.05
N LEU A 61 9.43 36.12 -11.82
CA LEU A 61 10.26 35.87 -10.63
C LEU A 61 10.64 34.38 -10.60
N LEU A 62 11.91 34.13 -10.32
CA LEU A 62 12.44 32.77 -10.26
C LEU A 62 12.75 32.37 -8.82
N PHE A 63 12.28 31.20 -8.44
CA PHE A 63 12.53 30.58 -7.15
C PHE A 63 12.99 29.14 -7.34
N ALA A 64 13.87 28.67 -6.45
CA ALA A 64 14.21 27.27 -6.31
C ALA A 64 13.89 26.80 -4.90
N THR A 65 13.30 25.63 -4.74
CA THR A 65 12.96 25.04 -3.45
C THR A 65 13.48 23.62 -3.38
N ALA A 66 13.93 23.24 -2.17
CA ALA A 66 14.19 21.85 -1.84
C ALA A 66 13.72 21.56 -0.42
N ARG A 67 13.50 20.28 -0.14
CA ARG A 67 13.03 19.80 1.16
C ARG A 67 13.97 18.73 1.71
N SER A 68 13.88 18.54 3.03
CA SER A 68 14.52 17.45 3.75
C SER A 68 13.66 17.06 4.95
N PHE A 69 13.76 15.82 5.40
CA PHE A 69 13.16 15.37 6.64
C PHE A 69 14.18 15.27 7.79
N THR A 70 15.46 15.54 7.53
CA THR A 70 16.54 15.49 8.54
C THR A 70 16.93 16.87 9.05
N GLY A 71 16.89 17.90 8.21
CA GLY A 71 17.26 19.23 8.65
C GLY A 71 17.45 20.25 7.53
N LYS A 72 17.81 21.46 7.95
CA LYS A 72 18.12 22.57 7.04
C LYS A 72 19.32 22.25 6.13
N GLU A 73 20.34 21.64 6.68
CA GLU A 73 21.56 21.26 5.99
C GLU A 73 21.27 20.24 4.90
N GLY A 74 20.40 19.26 5.17
CA GLY A 74 19.87 18.30 4.20
C GLY A 74 19.12 18.99 3.06
N ALA A 75 18.19 19.92 3.38
CA ALA A 75 17.46 20.66 2.36
C ALA A 75 18.39 21.51 1.46
N VAL A 76 19.44 22.12 2.03
CA VAL A 76 20.46 22.87 1.24
C VAL A 76 21.29 21.92 0.38
N ALA A 77 21.65 20.74 0.90
CA ALA A 77 22.40 19.74 0.14
C ALA A 77 21.59 19.22 -1.04
N ASN A 78 20.30 18.89 -0.82
CA ASN A 78 19.37 18.45 -1.85
C ASN A 78 19.20 19.51 -2.95
N LEU A 79 19.03 20.80 -2.57
CA LEU A 79 18.95 21.89 -3.53
C LEU A 79 20.18 21.95 -4.44
N LYS A 80 21.38 21.80 -3.87
CA LYS A 80 22.64 21.83 -4.63
C LYS A 80 22.85 20.59 -5.50
N ALA A 81 22.39 19.44 -5.05
CA ALA A 81 22.53 18.18 -5.78
C ALA A 81 21.60 18.11 -7.00
N GLU A 82 20.40 18.67 -6.89
CA GLU A 82 19.38 18.57 -7.94
C GLU A 82 19.42 19.71 -8.97
N LEU A 83 19.94 20.89 -8.58
CA LEU A 83 20.16 22.00 -9.50
C LEU A 83 21.56 21.95 -10.09
N SER A 84 21.66 21.83 -11.41
CA SER A 84 22.96 21.84 -12.14
C SER A 84 23.76 23.12 -11.94
N ASP A 85 23.09 24.25 -11.73
CA ASP A 85 23.67 25.54 -11.36
C ASP A 85 22.73 26.24 -10.35
N VAL A 86 23.14 26.22 -9.10
CA VAL A 86 22.36 26.84 -8.00
C VAL A 86 22.37 28.38 -8.09
N ASP A 87 23.36 28.96 -8.73
CA ASP A 87 23.49 30.42 -8.82
C ASP A 87 22.77 31.02 -10.03
N SER A 88 22.55 30.22 -11.09
CA SER A 88 21.86 30.61 -12.30
C SER A 88 20.98 29.46 -12.85
N PRO A 89 19.86 29.14 -12.19
CA PRO A 89 19.04 28.01 -12.58
C PRO A 89 18.30 28.30 -13.91
N ASP A 90 18.29 27.30 -14.78
CA ASP A 90 17.54 27.31 -16.02
C ASP A 90 16.27 26.47 -15.83
N PHE A 91 15.12 27.14 -15.73
CA PHE A 91 13.82 26.50 -15.59
C PHE A 91 13.49 25.58 -16.76
N SER A 92 13.77 26.00 -17.99
CA SER A 92 13.47 25.21 -19.19
C SER A 92 14.29 23.92 -19.22
N ARG A 93 15.56 23.98 -18.84
CA ARG A 93 16.43 22.80 -18.71
C ARG A 93 15.92 21.84 -17.63
N MET A 94 15.44 22.37 -16.52
CA MET A 94 14.84 21.51 -15.46
C MET A 94 13.56 20.81 -15.93
N VAL A 95 12.71 21.51 -16.69
CA VAL A 95 11.50 20.90 -17.27
C VAL A 95 11.87 19.74 -18.19
N VAL A 96 12.85 19.93 -19.09
CA VAL A 96 13.31 18.87 -20.00
C VAL A 96 13.89 17.70 -19.21
N ALA A 97 14.81 17.95 -18.28
CA ALA A 97 15.44 16.90 -17.48
C ALA A 97 14.43 16.10 -16.63
N ASN A 98 13.38 16.74 -16.12
CA ASN A 98 12.32 16.05 -15.41
C ASN A 98 11.43 15.23 -16.36
N ALA A 99 11.11 15.77 -17.53
CA ALA A 99 10.35 15.03 -18.55
C ALA A 99 11.11 13.77 -19.02
N GLU A 100 12.42 13.86 -19.25
CA GLU A 100 13.27 12.71 -19.58
C GLU A 100 13.21 11.62 -18.52
N LYS A 101 13.31 11.94 -17.23
CA LYS A 101 13.19 10.97 -16.14
C LYS A 101 11.83 10.24 -16.14
N TRP A 102 10.74 10.96 -16.43
CA TRP A 102 9.42 10.35 -16.53
C TRP A 102 9.27 9.49 -17.79
N ILE A 103 9.82 9.91 -18.91
CA ILE A 103 9.86 9.14 -20.16
C ILE A 103 10.61 7.83 -19.93
N ASP A 104 11.81 7.87 -19.33
CA ASP A 104 12.59 6.67 -18.98
C ASP A 104 11.80 5.73 -18.06
N ARG A 105 11.06 6.29 -17.08
CA ARG A 105 10.20 5.50 -16.20
C ARG A 105 9.06 4.83 -16.96
N PHE A 106 8.39 5.55 -17.86
CA PHE A 106 7.27 5.03 -18.63
C PHE A 106 7.70 3.96 -19.64
N HIS A 107 8.88 4.04 -20.21
CA HIS A 107 9.43 3.03 -21.12
C HIS A 107 9.71 1.66 -20.46
N SER A 108 9.49 1.51 -19.15
CA SER A 108 9.48 0.18 -18.55
C SER A 108 8.27 -0.67 -19.00
N ILE A 109 7.22 -0.06 -19.54
CA ILE A 109 6.07 -0.71 -20.19
C ILE A 109 5.62 0.15 -21.36
N ASP A 110 5.78 -0.33 -22.59
CA ASP A 110 5.26 0.31 -23.77
C ASP A 110 3.94 -0.33 -24.20
N VAL A 111 2.95 0.47 -24.54
CA VAL A 111 1.64 0.02 -25.01
C VAL A 111 1.27 0.66 -26.35
N GLU A 112 0.68 -0.11 -27.26
CA GLU A 112 0.24 0.36 -28.57
C GLU A 112 -1.26 0.04 -28.78
N THR A 113 -2.03 1.06 -29.16
CA THR A 113 -3.41 0.94 -29.63
C THR A 113 -3.80 2.20 -30.41
N ALA A 114 -4.81 2.11 -31.28
CA ALA A 114 -5.36 3.25 -31.99
C ALA A 114 -6.19 4.19 -31.09
N ASP A 115 -6.59 3.74 -29.92
CA ASP A 115 -7.38 4.52 -28.94
C ASP A 115 -6.47 5.35 -28.05
N VAL A 116 -6.29 6.62 -28.38
CA VAL A 116 -5.44 7.58 -27.64
C VAL A 116 -5.94 7.78 -26.20
N ALA A 117 -7.24 7.72 -25.94
CA ALA A 117 -7.77 7.85 -24.58
C ALA A 117 -7.29 6.70 -23.68
N LYS A 118 -7.23 5.47 -24.20
CA LYS A 118 -6.69 4.30 -23.47
C LYS A 118 -5.18 4.44 -23.20
N VAL A 119 -4.41 5.01 -24.11
CA VAL A 119 -2.98 5.32 -23.89
C VAL A 119 -2.83 6.36 -22.79
N ASN A 120 -3.58 7.46 -22.85
CA ASN A 120 -3.54 8.50 -21.80
C ASN A 120 -3.94 7.94 -20.43
N GLN A 121 -4.99 7.14 -20.39
CA GLN A 121 -5.47 6.48 -19.18
C GLN A 121 -4.40 5.55 -18.56
N PHE A 122 -3.69 4.79 -19.39
CA PHE A 122 -2.63 3.88 -18.95
C PHE A 122 -1.45 4.64 -18.34
N TYR A 123 -0.89 5.61 -19.05
CA TYR A 123 0.25 6.37 -18.51
C TYR A 123 -0.17 7.31 -17.38
N GLY A 124 -1.41 7.80 -17.35
CA GLY A 124 -1.97 8.50 -16.21
C GLY A 124 -2.06 7.61 -14.96
N ALA A 125 -2.47 6.36 -15.11
CA ALA A 125 -2.45 5.37 -14.02
C ALA A 125 -1.01 5.02 -13.61
N PHE A 126 -0.10 4.86 -14.57
CA PHE A 126 1.31 4.59 -14.26
C PHE A 126 1.96 5.76 -13.50
N TYR A 127 1.66 6.99 -13.87
CA TYR A 127 2.10 8.18 -13.14
C TYR A 127 1.61 8.15 -11.69
N ARG A 128 0.32 7.95 -11.44
CA ARG A 128 -0.25 7.87 -10.08
C ARG A 128 0.34 6.73 -9.26
N ALA A 129 0.48 5.52 -9.83
CA ALA A 129 1.09 4.38 -9.17
C ALA A 129 2.56 4.61 -8.78
N SER A 130 3.21 5.65 -9.31
CA SER A 130 4.62 5.98 -9.06
C SER A 130 4.83 7.05 -7.97
N PHE A 131 3.79 7.57 -7.31
CA PHE A 131 3.94 8.61 -6.29
C PHE A 131 4.36 8.11 -4.91
N LEU A 132 3.92 6.92 -4.53
CA LEU A 132 4.17 6.33 -3.22
C LEU A 132 4.76 4.91 -3.39
N PRO A 133 5.49 4.43 -2.39
CA PRO A 133 5.90 5.08 -1.14
C PRO A 133 6.82 6.28 -1.38
N ARG A 134 6.88 7.17 -0.41
CA ARG A 134 7.66 8.42 -0.50
C ARG A 134 9.12 8.17 -0.18
N GLU A 135 10.03 8.60 -1.04
CA GLU A 135 11.45 8.70 -0.70
C GLU A 135 11.67 9.78 0.37
N MET A 136 12.27 9.42 1.48
CA MET A 136 12.50 10.29 2.64
C MET A 136 13.98 10.56 2.91
N SER A 137 14.88 9.95 2.18
CA SER A 137 16.33 10.16 2.30
C SER A 137 16.77 11.44 1.59
N ASP A 138 17.78 12.09 2.16
CA ASP A 138 18.51 13.17 1.54
C ASP A 138 19.56 12.65 0.56
N CYS A 139 20.07 13.52 -0.32
CA CYS A 139 21.05 13.16 -1.34
C CYS A 139 22.37 12.59 -0.80
N ASN A 140 22.69 12.87 0.47
CA ASN A 140 23.85 12.34 1.18
C ASN A 140 23.59 10.99 1.87
N GLY A 141 22.36 10.46 1.81
CA GLY A 141 21.95 9.21 2.44
C GLY A 141 21.45 9.35 3.88
N ASP A 142 21.26 10.55 4.39
CA ASP A 142 20.62 10.78 5.70
C ASP A 142 19.10 10.61 5.58
N TYR A 143 18.46 10.04 6.62
CA TYR A 143 17.02 9.87 6.67
C TYR A 143 16.48 9.95 8.12
N PRO A 144 15.20 10.31 8.32
CA PRO A 144 14.59 10.28 9.65
C PRO A 144 14.29 8.83 10.05
N CYS A 145 14.83 8.41 11.20
CA CYS A 145 14.54 7.11 11.79
C CYS A 145 13.04 6.97 12.04
N PHE A 146 12.51 5.77 11.74
CA PHE A 146 11.09 5.47 11.95
C PHE A 146 10.67 5.67 13.40
N SER A 147 9.57 6.38 13.61
CA SER A 147 8.93 6.65 14.90
C SER A 147 9.71 7.55 15.89
N SER A 148 11.05 7.67 15.81
CA SER A 148 11.84 8.58 16.67
C SER A 148 12.18 9.90 15.97
N GLY A 149 12.29 9.91 14.66
CA GLY A 149 12.72 11.06 13.87
C GLY A 149 14.19 11.41 14.01
N GLU A 150 14.97 10.66 14.76
CA GLU A 150 16.43 10.84 14.81
C GLU A 150 17.04 10.66 13.43
N THR A 151 17.99 11.52 13.08
CA THR A 151 18.70 11.38 11.79
C THR A 151 19.62 10.17 11.84
N LYS A 152 19.41 9.24 10.89
CA LYS A 152 20.31 8.12 10.62
C LYS A 152 20.96 8.29 9.26
N HIS A 153 22.12 7.68 9.10
CA HIS A 153 22.84 7.60 7.83
C HIS A 153 22.75 6.18 7.26
N MET A 154 22.50 6.09 5.95
CA MET A 154 22.44 4.80 5.27
C MET A 154 23.79 4.10 5.27
N ASP A 155 23.81 2.88 5.79
CA ASP A 155 24.97 2.00 5.67
C ASP A 155 24.88 1.23 4.33
N SER A 156 25.58 1.73 3.33
CA SER A 156 25.67 1.09 2.00
C SER A 156 26.37 -0.27 2.02
N SER A 157 27.01 -0.66 3.14
CA SER A 157 27.70 -1.96 3.26
C SER A 157 26.75 -3.12 3.50
N ILE A 158 25.51 -2.85 3.92
CA ILE A 158 24.50 -3.88 4.24
C ILE A 158 23.88 -4.49 2.96
N LEU A 159 23.94 -3.78 1.83
CA LEU A 159 23.31 -4.22 0.60
C LEU A 159 24.29 -4.95 -0.33
N PRO A 160 23.88 -6.08 -0.94
CA PRO A 160 24.75 -6.87 -1.81
C PRO A 160 25.22 -6.16 -3.07
N THR A 161 24.67 -5.01 -3.43
CA THR A 161 24.81 -4.40 -4.76
C THR A 161 25.54 -3.07 -4.78
N HIS A 162 26.11 -2.56 -3.68
CA HIS A 162 26.78 -1.24 -3.60
C HIS A 162 25.98 -0.07 -4.19
N SER A 163 24.66 -0.23 -4.37
CA SER A 163 23.77 0.87 -4.78
C SER A 163 23.52 1.80 -3.59
N THR A 164 23.41 3.09 -3.84
CA THR A 164 22.91 4.04 -2.84
C THR A 164 21.55 3.60 -2.39
N HIS A 165 21.45 3.05 -1.18
CA HIS A 165 20.18 2.69 -0.60
C HIS A 165 19.34 3.96 -0.38
N LYS A 166 18.02 3.85 -0.59
CA LYS A 166 17.07 4.92 -0.33
C LYS A 166 16.08 4.46 0.72
N TYR A 167 15.72 5.35 1.63
CA TYR A 167 14.71 5.08 2.64
C TYR A 167 13.35 5.58 2.18
N PHE A 168 12.34 4.71 2.27
CA PHE A 168 10.96 4.98 1.88
C PHE A 168 10.03 4.93 3.08
N GLY A 169 9.08 5.85 3.14
CA GLY A 169 8.00 5.90 4.12
C GLY A 169 6.64 6.01 3.47
N ASP A 170 5.60 6.08 4.30
CA ASP A 170 4.21 6.27 3.86
C ASP A 170 3.71 5.13 2.95
N PHE A 171 3.80 3.90 3.44
CA PHE A 171 3.17 2.75 2.81
C PHE A 171 1.72 2.63 3.27
N SER A 172 0.77 2.82 2.39
CA SER A 172 -0.63 2.47 2.60
C SER A 172 -0.79 0.95 2.50
N MET A 173 -0.26 0.23 3.50
CA MET A 173 0.11 -1.19 3.37
C MET A 173 -1.10 -2.09 3.14
N TRP A 174 -2.25 -1.77 3.71
CA TRP A 174 -3.49 -2.52 3.49
C TRP A 174 -3.95 -2.51 2.02
N ASP A 175 -3.56 -1.46 1.29
CA ASP A 175 -3.89 -1.25 -0.12
C ASP A 175 -2.80 -1.79 -1.04
N VAL A 176 -1.59 -1.25 -0.95
CA VAL A 176 -0.52 -1.36 -1.96
C VAL A 176 0.08 -2.75 -2.13
N TYR A 177 -0.02 -3.63 -1.13
CA TYR A 177 0.51 -5.00 -1.23
C TYR A 177 -0.21 -5.83 -2.29
N ARG A 178 -1.45 -5.45 -2.69
CA ARG A 178 -2.30 -6.24 -3.59
C ARG A 178 -1.86 -6.15 -5.05
N ALA A 179 -1.47 -4.96 -5.52
CA ALA A 179 -1.03 -4.75 -6.90
C ALA A 179 0.14 -3.77 -7.04
N GLN A 180 0.15 -2.65 -6.32
CA GLN A 180 1.15 -1.60 -6.53
C GLN A 180 2.57 -2.11 -6.22
N LEU A 181 2.83 -2.71 -5.06
CA LEU A 181 4.13 -3.30 -4.75
C LEU A 181 4.47 -4.53 -5.63
N PRO A 182 3.52 -5.46 -5.92
CA PRO A 182 3.73 -6.50 -6.93
C PRO A 182 4.10 -5.98 -8.32
N LEU A 183 3.58 -4.83 -8.75
CA LEU A 183 3.98 -4.18 -10.00
C LEU A 183 5.45 -3.77 -9.97
N TYR A 184 5.90 -3.14 -8.88
CA TYR A 184 7.31 -2.77 -8.69
C TYR A 184 8.26 -3.96 -8.70
N ASN A 185 7.83 -5.12 -8.22
CA ASN A 185 8.64 -6.37 -8.30
C ASN A 185 8.96 -6.76 -9.75
N ILE A 186 8.10 -6.37 -10.71
CA ILE A 186 8.28 -6.67 -12.14
C ILE A 186 9.06 -5.54 -12.83
N ILE A 187 8.59 -4.29 -12.72
CA ILE A 187 9.09 -3.18 -13.55
C ILE A 187 10.30 -2.45 -12.97
N ALA A 188 10.55 -2.59 -11.66
CA ALA A 188 11.64 -1.92 -10.97
C ALA A 188 12.14 -2.72 -9.77
N PRO A 189 12.66 -3.95 -9.96
CA PRO A 189 13.01 -4.86 -8.86
C PRO A 189 14.08 -4.29 -7.92
N THR A 190 15.01 -3.47 -8.42
CA THR A 190 16.00 -2.79 -7.58
C THR A 190 15.34 -1.78 -6.62
N LEU A 191 14.40 -1.00 -7.12
CA LEU A 191 13.65 -0.03 -6.31
C LEU A 191 12.74 -0.76 -5.31
N SER A 192 12.08 -1.85 -5.75
CA SER A 192 11.30 -2.70 -4.86
C SER A 192 12.13 -3.21 -3.69
N GLY A 193 13.35 -3.69 -3.92
CA GLY A 193 14.23 -4.14 -2.85
C GLY A 193 14.61 -3.04 -1.86
N GLN A 194 14.80 -1.80 -2.32
CA GLN A 194 15.03 -0.66 -1.44
C GLN A 194 13.80 -0.34 -0.58
N MET A 195 12.60 -0.45 -1.14
CA MET A 195 11.35 -0.33 -0.39
C MET A 195 11.23 -1.43 0.66
N MET A 196 11.56 -2.67 0.32
CA MET A 196 11.57 -3.79 1.28
C MET A 196 12.60 -3.61 2.38
N GLN A 197 13.80 -3.12 2.04
CA GLN A 197 14.81 -2.79 3.04
C GLN A 197 14.32 -1.71 4.01
N SER A 198 13.57 -0.72 3.53
CA SER A 198 13.00 0.32 4.39
C SER A 198 12.02 -0.25 5.43
N LEU A 199 11.25 -1.30 5.10
CA LEU A 199 10.41 -2.00 6.07
C LEU A 199 11.26 -2.74 7.12
N VAL A 200 12.40 -3.29 6.72
CA VAL A 200 13.38 -3.90 7.65
C VAL A 200 13.99 -2.84 8.57
N ASP A 201 14.33 -1.66 8.04
CA ASP A 201 14.86 -0.54 8.82
C ASP A 201 13.82 -0.01 9.84
N MET A 202 12.52 -0.05 9.50
CA MET A 202 11.43 0.28 10.43
C MET A 202 11.36 -0.72 11.58
N TYR A 203 11.49 -2.03 11.28
CA TYR A 203 11.59 -3.06 12.31
C TYR A 203 12.80 -2.85 13.22
N ASP A 204 13.97 -2.57 12.66
CA ASP A 204 15.20 -2.31 13.42
C ASP A 204 15.09 -1.11 14.36
N SER A 205 14.21 -0.19 14.06
CA SER A 205 14.04 1.02 14.87
C SER A 205 13.30 0.76 16.18
N ASN A 206 12.26 -0.09 16.18
CA ASN A 206 11.40 -0.33 17.34
C ASN A 206 10.99 -1.78 17.55
N GLY A 207 11.55 -2.71 16.79
CA GLY A 207 11.38 -4.14 16.97
C GLY A 207 10.05 -4.73 16.52
N TRP A 208 9.23 -3.99 15.72
CA TRP A 208 8.00 -4.48 15.10
C TRP A 208 7.91 -4.05 13.65
N LEU A 209 7.43 -4.92 12.75
CA LEU A 209 6.95 -4.46 11.45
C LEU A 209 5.69 -3.63 11.66
N PRO A 210 5.58 -2.46 11.03
CA PRO A 210 4.38 -1.65 11.15
C PRO A 210 3.20 -2.30 10.42
N ILE A 211 2.00 -2.14 10.95
CA ILE A 211 0.76 -2.57 10.30
C ILE A 211 0.42 -1.62 9.15
N PHE A 212 0.46 -0.33 9.41
CA PHE A 212 0.16 0.71 8.42
C PHE A 212 1.03 1.95 8.66
N PRO A 213 2.27 1.99 8.14
CA PRO A 213 3.20 3.08 8.39
C PRO A 213 2.79 4.34 7.62
N CYS A 214 2.44 5.39 8.36
CA CYS A 214 2.15 6.71 7.81
C CYS A 214 2.85 7.79 8.64
N TRP A 215 3.28 8.86 7.97
CA TRP A 215 4.03 9.96 8.59
C TRP A 215 5.23 9.45 9.37
N ASN A 216 5.92 8.48 8.80
CA ASN A 216 7.11 7.82 9.38
C ASN A 216 6.91 7.33 10.82
N SER A 217 5.70 6.89 11.14
CA SER A 217 5.30 6.42 12.47
C SER A 217 4.39 5.22 12.38
N TYR A 218 4.32 4.45 13.47
CA TYR A 218 3.27 3.45 13.64
C TYR A 218 1.90 4.10 13.62
N THR A 219 0.95 3.44 13.00
CA THR A 219 -0.46 3.77 13.08
C THR A 219 -1.27 2.49 13.24
N ALA A 220 -2.41 2.63 13.89
CA ALA A 220 -3.40 1.57 13.99
C ALA A 220 -4.49 1.72 12.90
N ALA A 221 -4.18 2.41 11.85
CA ALA A 221 -5.11 2.69 10.76
C ALA A 221 -5.53 1.42 10.07
N MET A 222 -5.76 0.73 9.57
CA MET A 222 -6.20 -0.51 8.92
C MET A 222 -5.88 -1.78 9.74
N ILE A 223 -6.17 -2.91 9.18
CA ILE A 223 -6.00 -4.25 9.75
C ILE A 223 -4.99 -5.06 8.95
N GLY A 224 -4.80 -6.33 9.31
CA GLY A 224 -3.83 -7.23 8.66
C GLY A 224 -2.40 -7.03 9.15
N ASP A 225 -1.46 -7.69 8.47
CA ASP A 225 -0.01 -7.65 8.70
C ASP A 225 0.71 -7.71 7.34
N HIS A 226 0.30 -6.81 6.44
CA HIS A 226 0.63 -6.94 5.02
C HIS A 226 2.04 -6.48 4.65
N CYS A 227 2.80 -5.86 5.58
CA CYS A 227 4.25 -5.76 5.43
C CYS A 227 4.87 -7.14 5.22
N SER A 228 4.38 -8.15 5.96
CA SER A 228 4.79 -9.54 5.78
C SER A 228 4.48 -10.07 4.39
N VAL A 229 3.32 -9.73 3.83
CA VAL A 229 2.95 -10.12 2.46
C VAL A 229 3.87 -9.46 1.43
N ALA A 230 4.14 -8.17 1.56
CA ALA A 230 4.99 -7.41 0.64
C ALA A 230 6.44 -7.97 0.61
N LEU A 231 7.02 -8.22 1.78
CA LEU A 231 8.36 -8.82 1.92
C LEU A 231 8.43 -10.23 1.31
N ALA A 232 7.43 -11.07 1.60
CA ALA A 232 7.35 -12.42 1.04
C ALA A 232 7.17 -12.39 -0.48
N ASP A 233 6.29 -11.52 -1.02
CA ASP A 233 6.03 -11.40 -2.44
C ASP A 233 7.28 -10.98 -3.20
N ALA A 234 7.98 -9.96 -2.72
CA ALA A 234 9.24 -9.52 -3.31
C ALA A 234 10.28 -10.65 -3.33
N TYR A 235 10.45 -11.36 -2.22
CA TYR A 235 11.44 -12.44 -2.12
C TYR A 235 11.12 -13.63 -3.02
N VAL A 236 9.90 -14.13 -3.01
CA VAL A 236 9.52 -15.30 -3.83
C VAL A 236 9.52 -14.99 -5.33
N LYS A 237 9.37 -13.72 -5.71
CA LYS A 237 9.46 -13.24 -7.09
C LYS A 237 10.87 -12.85 -7.52
N GLY A 238 11.87 -13.06 -6.69
CA GLY A 238 13.28 -12.92 -7.09
C GLY A 238 13.96 -11.61 -6.69
N VAL A 239 13.32 -10.70 -5.99
CA VAL A 239 13.96 -9.51 -5.42
C VAL A 239 14.88 -9.94 -4.28
N ARG A 240 16.15 -9.49 -4.29
CA ARG A 240 17.21 -9.97 -3.37
C ARG A 240 18.03 -8.86 -2.73
N ASN A 241 17.83 -7.61 -3.09
CA ASN A 241 18.61 -6.48 -2.58
C ASN A 241 17.99 -5.88 -1.31
N PHE A 242 17.67 -6.74 -0.34
CA PHE A 242 17.30 -6.41 1.03
C PHE A 242 17.71 -7.55 1.97
N ASP A 243 17.80 -7.29 3.27
CA ASP A 243 18.11 -8.31 4.28
C ASP A 243 16.93 -9.25 4.51
N ALA A 244 16.89 -10.32 3.73
CA ALA A 244 15.81 -11.31 3.76
C ALA A 244 15.76 -12.11 5.07
N HIS A 245 16.89 -12.32 5.76
CA HIS A 245 16.90 -13.04 7.03
C HIS A 245 16.31 -12.20 8.14
N LYS A 246 16.71 -10.94 8.25
CA LYS A 246 16.12 -10.00 9.20
C LYS A 246 14.65 -9.71 8.89
N ALA A 247 14.29 -9.56 7.62
CA ALA A 247 12.90 -9.47 7.18
C ALA A 247 12.07 -10.65 7.70
N TYR A 248 12.60 -11.88 7.56
CA TYR A 248 11.93 -13.06 8.08
C TYR A 248 11.79 -13.05 9.61
N ASP A 249 12.83 -12.65 10.35
CA ASP A 249 12.77 -12.55 11.80
C ASP A 249 11.69 -11.54 12.25
N ALA A 250 11.57 -10.43 11.55
CA ALA A 250 10.54 -9.42 11.78
C ALA A 250 9.12 -9.94 11.49
N MET A 251 8.92 -10.58 10.32
CA MET A 251 7.65 -11.23 9.94
C MET A 251 7.26 -12.32 10.94
N ARG A 252 8.23 -13.13 11.35
CA ARG A 252 8.04 -14.19 12.34
C ARG A 252 7.60 -13.63 13.69
N LYS A 253 8.23 -12.54 14.13
CA LYS A 253 7.82 -11.86 15.37
C LYS A 253 6.36 -11.41 15.30
N ASN A 254 5.97 -10.68 14.28
CA ASN A 254 4.57 -10.25 14.11
C ASN A 254 3.59 -11.44 14.07
N ALA A 255 4.01 -12.59 13.48
CA ALA A 255 3.17 -13.76 13.37
C ALA A 255 3.00 -14.57 14.69
N PHE A 256 3.96 -14.51 15.61
CA PHE A 256 3.99 -15.38 16.77
C PHE A 256 4.01 -14.69 18.13
N GLU A 257 4.26 -13.38 18.18
CA GLU A 257 4.43 -12.65 19.43
C GLU A 257 3.38 -11.53 19.52
N SER A 258 2.86 -11.32 20.71
CA SER A 258 2.00 -10.19 21.04
C SER A 258 2.83 -9.07 21.65
N PRO A 259 2.43 -7.79 21.47
CA PRO A 259 3.08 -6.65 22.10
C PRO A 259 3.16 -6.80 23.63
N ALA A 260 4.22 -6.28 24.22
CA ALA A 260 4.48 -6.41 25.65
C ALA A 260 3.60 -5.47 26.50
N SER A 261 3.12 -4.38 25.94
CA SER A 261 2.27 -3.40 26.60
C SER A 261 1.00 -3.12 25.82
N TYR A 262 0.00 -2.55 26.55
CA TYR A 262 -1.23 -2.13 25.93
C TYR A 262 -1.01 -0.91 25.00
N ASP A 263 -0.08 -0.04 25.34
CA ASP A 263 0.27 1.13 24.53
C ASP A 263 0.85 0.71 23.17
N GLU A 264 1.79 -0.24 23.14
CA GLU A 264 2.30 -0.83 21.89
C GLU A 264 1.16 -1.41 21.05
N TYR A 265 0.25 -2.15 21.71
CA TYR A 265 -0.90 -2.75 21.05
C TYR A 265 -1.84 -1.72 20.42
N THR A 266 -2.17 -0.63 21.14
CA THR A 266 -3.04 0.42 20.62
C THR A 266 -2.37 1.25 19.53
N ASP A 267 -1.06 1.39 19.58
CA ASP A 267 -0.29 2.09 18.54
C ASP A 267 -0.16 1.33 17.22
N GLY A 268 -0.58 0.07 17.17
CA GLY A 268 -0.55 -0.74 15.95
C GLY A 268 0.77 -1.50 15.77
N MET A 269 1.48 -1.77 16.85
CA MET A 269 2.62 -2.68 16.88
C MET A 269 2.12 -4.13 17.04
N GLY A 270 2.60 -5.01 16.18
CA GLY A 270 2.17 -6.40 16.17
C GLY A 270 0.72 -6.61 15.70
N ARG A 271 0.29 -7.87 15.67
CA ARG A 271 -1.08 -8.25 15.27
C ARG A 271 -2.03 -8.09 16.45
N ARG A 272 -3.05 -7.29 16.31
CA ARG A 272 -4.11 -7.14 17.31
C ARG A 272 -4.92 -8.41 17.44
N ALA A 273 -5.29 -8.75 18.66
CA ALA A 273 -6.04 -9.97 18.99
C ALA A 273 -5.32 -11.29 18.56
N LEU A 274 -3.99 -11.28 18.47
CA LEU A 274 -3.21 -12.45 18.09
C LEU A 274 -3.44 -13.62 19.06
N ASP A 275 -3.48 -13.36 20.35
CA ASP A 275 -3.71 -14.39 21.38
C ASP A 275 -5.07 -15.06 21.19
N SER A 276 -6.12 -14.29 20.92
CA SER A 276 -7.44 -14.82 20.59
C SER A 276 -7.42 -15.63 19.29
N TYR A 277 -6.76 -15.11 18.26
CA TYR A 277 -6.60 -15.80 16.97
C TYR A 277 -5.88 -17.14 17.10
N ILE A 278 -4.82 -17.20 17.92
CA ILE A 278 -4.09 -18.45 18.19
C ILE A 278 -4.94 -19.42 19.02
N LYS A 279 -5.61 -18.91 20.05
CA LYS A 279 -6.37 -19.73 21.01
C LYS A 279 -7.60 -20.38 20.38
N TYR A 280 -8.38 -19.62 19.62
CA TYR A 280 -9.66 -20.07 19.07
C TYR A 280 -9.56 -20.52 17.60
N GLY A 281 -8.47 -20.20 16.91
CA GLY A 281 -8.35 -20.35 15.46
C GLY A 281 -9.18 -19.31 14.69
N TYR A 282 -9.65 -18.26 15.36
CA TYR A 282 -10.33 -17.08 14.83
C TYR A 282 -10.37 -16.01 15.92
N ILE A 283 -10.74 -14.79 15.57
CA ILE A 283 -10.96 -13.72 16.55
C ILE A 283 -12.44 -13.70 16.89
N PRO A 284 -12.84 -13.98 18.14
CA PRO A 284 -14.24 -14.01 18.54
C PRO A 284 -14.86 -12.60 18.64
N MET A 285 -16.18 -12.51 18.49
CA MET A 285 -16.94 -11.27 18.51
C MET A 285 -16.74 -10.45 19.82
N GLU A 286 -16.40 -11.11 20.91
CA GLU A 286 -16.12 -10.51 22.22
C GLU A 286 -14.78 -9.80 22.28
N ASP A 287 -13.85 -10.10 21.35
CA ASP A 287 -12.54 -9.45 21.31
C ASP A 287 -12.69 -8.08 20.61
N SER A 288 -12.45 -7.02 21.36
CA SER A 288 -12.47 -5.64 20.86
C SER A 288 -11.46 -4.77 21.60
N VAL A 289 -10.90 -3.78 20.91
CA VAL A 289 -9.94 -2.82 21.48
C VAL A 289 -10.52 -1.43 21.36
N LYS A 290 -11.08 -0.93 22.44
CA LYS A 290 -11.87 0.32 22.45
C LYS A 290 -11.06 1.55 22.07
N GLU A 291 -9.81 1.59 22.47
CA GLU A 291 -8.89 2.72 22.27
C GLU A 291 -8.20 2.69 20.90
N ALA A 292 -8.37 1.62 20.13
CA ALA A 292 -7.78 1.52 18.80
C ALA A 292 -8.66 2.24 17.76
N PHE A 293 -8.05 2.71 16.68
CA PHE A 293 -8.77 3.31 15.56
C PHE A 293 -9.74 2.31 14.92
N HIS A 294 -9.30 1.08 14.71
CA HIS A 294 -10.14 -0.07 14.34
C HIS A 294 -10.38 -0.95 15.57
N THR A 295 -11.58 -0.91 16.12
CA THR A 295 -11.90 -1.48 17.43
C THR A 295 -12.38 -2.93 17.40
N CYS A 296 -13.00 -3.34 16.31
CA CYS A 296 -13.66 -4.64 16.11
C CYS A 296 -13.06 -5.41 14.93
N GLU A 297 -13.82 -5.60 13.87
CA GLU A 297 -13.44 -6.20 12.59
C GLU A 297 -12.91 -7.64 12.71
N GLN A 298 -13.46 -8.42 13.62
CA GLN A 298 -12.94 -9.73 14.02
C GLN A 298 -12.89 -10.73 12.86
N THR A 299 -13.93 -10.75 12.03
CA THR A 299 -13.99 -11.65 10.87
C THR A 299 -12.99 -11.24 9.80
N SER A 300 -12.91 -9.96 9.45
CA SER A 300 -11.93 -9.45 8.49
C SER A 300 -10.50 -9.72 8.93
N ARG A 301 -10.17 -9.44 10.20
CA ARG A 301 -8.83 -9.72 10.77
C ARG A 301 -8.49 -11.21 10.72
N THR A 302 -9.46 -12.08 10.99
CA THR A 302 -9.25 -13.54 10.89
C THR A 302 -8.90 -13.96 9.47
N LEU A 303 -9.61 -13.43 8.47
CA LEU A 303 -9.35 -13.71 7.06
C LEU A 303 -7.97 -13.19 6.63
N GLU A 304 -7.63 -11.95 7.02
CA GLU A 304 -6.36 -11.34 6.67
C GLU A 304 -5.18 -12.03 7.36
N TYR A 305 -5.25 -12.30 8.65
CA TYR A 305 -4.18 -13.02 9.35
C TYR A 305 -3.97 -14.45 8.83
N ALA A 306 -5.02 -15.10 8.35
CA ALA A 306 -4.87 -16.41 7.71
C ALA A 306 -4.07 -16.27 6.38
N TYR A 307 -4.29 -15.23 5.62
CA TYR A 307 -3.51 -14.96 4.43
C TYR A 307 -2.09 -14.47 4.75
N ASP A 308 -1.92 -13.60 5.74
CA ASP A 308 -0.58 -13.16 6.20
C ASP A 308 0.26 -14.35 6.68
N ASP A 309 -0.35 -15.32 7.39
CA ASP A 309 0.32 -16.57 7.80
C ASP A 309 0.79 -17.39 6.59
N PHE A 310 -0.04 -17.46 5.53
CA PHE A 310 0.38 -18.10 4.29
C PHE A 310 1.59 -17.39 3.68
N ALA A 311 1.61 -16.06 3.65
CA ALA A 311 2.73 -15.30 3.10
C ALA A 311 4.02 -15.51 3.91
N VAL A 312 3.94 -15.47 5.25
CA VAL A 312 5.10 -15.78 6.12
C VAL A 312 5.56 -17.22 5.90
N ALA A 313 4.64 -18.18 5.69
CA ALA A 313 4.99 -19.56 5.37
C ALA A 313 5.76 -19.67 4.04
N GLN A 314 5.39 -18.92 3.00
CA GLN A 314 6.14 -18.95 1.74
C GLN A 314 7.58 -18.45 1.92
N MET A 315 7.77 -17.39 2.69
CA MET A 315 9.10 -16.89 3.05
C MET A 315 9.87 -17.92 3.88
N ALA A 316 9.23 -18.53 4.89
CA ALA A 316 9.81 -19.61 5.72
C ALA A 316 10.29 -20.78 4.85
N LYS A 317 9.47 -21.23 3.90
CA LYS A 317 9.83 -22.28 2.95
C LYS A 317 11.04 -21.90 2.10
N ALA A 318 11.04 -20.69 1.55
CA ALA A 318 12.12 -20.20 0.72
C ALA A 318 13.47 -20.07 1.47
N LEU A 319 13.41 -19.85 2.80
CA LEU A 319 14.56 -19.78 3.69
C LEU A 319 14.84 -21.10 4.45
N SER A 320 14.18 -22.21 4.09
CA SER A 320 14.35 -23.54 4.71
C SER A 320 14.04 -23.57 6.22
N LYS A 321 13.01 -22.82 6.64
CA LYS A 321 12.49 -22.79 8.02
C LYS A 321 11.29 -23.73 8.16
N ASP A 322 11.51 -25.03 7.98
CA ASP A 322 10.46 -26.05 7.83
C ASP A 322 9.47 -26.13 9.01
N ALA A 323 9.93 -25.93 10.24
CA ALA A 323 9.08 -25.98 11.43
C ALA A 323 8.04 -24.85 11.41
N ASP A 324 8.48 -23.62 11.13
CA ASP A 324 7.58 -22.47 11.03
C ASP A 324 6.69 -22.56 9.78
N TYR A 325 7.23 -23.06 8.65
CA TYR A 325 6.43 -23.33 7.45
C TYR A 325 5.23 -24.23 7.77
N ASN A 326 5.46 -25.38 8.39
CA ASN A 326 4.38 -26.33 8.70
C ASN A 326 3.34 -25.71 9.65
N ARG A 327 3.80 -25.05 10.71
CA ARG A 327 2.92 -24.39 11.70
C ARG A 327 2.06 -23.30 11.07
N LEU A 328 2.64 -22.47 10.19
CA LEU A 328 1.94 -21.39 9.53
C LEU A 328 0.99 -21.91 8.45
N MET A 329 1.37 -22.97 7.72
CA MET A 329 0.49 -23.63 6.73
C MET A 329 -0.73 -24.32 7.38
N ASP A 330 -0.63 -24.74 8.63
CA ASP A 330 -1.80 -25.18 9.39
C ASP A 330 -2.67 -24.00 9.80
N ARG A 331 -2.05 -22.92 10.30
CA ARG A 331 -2.76 -21.74 10.80
C ARG A 331 -3.39 -20.91 9.70
N CYS A 332 -2.82 -20.87 8.49
CA CYS A 332 -3.41 -20.18 7.35
C CYS A 332 -4.78 -20.73 6.93
N ARG A 333 -5.19 -21.89 7.47
CA ARG A 333 -6.54 -22.47 7.26
C ARG A 333 -7.60 -21.91 8.20
N ASN A 334 -7.22 -21.05 9.13
CA ASN A 334 -8.12 -20.46 10.14
C ASN A 334 -9.27 -19.64 9.52
N TRP A 335 -9.12 -19.12 8.28
CA TRP A 335 -10.18 -18.48 7.54
C TRP A 335 -11.47 -19.34 7.49
N ARG A 336 -11.34 -20.68 7.54
CA ARG A 336 -12.45 -21.64 7.51
C ARG A 336 -13.37 -21.50 8.73
N ASN A 337 -12.87 -20.95 9.83
CA ASN A 337 -13.60 -20.81 11.07
C ASN A 337 -14.56 -19.61 11.07
N VAL A 338 -14.47 -18.71 10.10
CA VAL A 338 -15.32 -17.53 9.95
C VAL A 338 -16.14 -17.54 8.64
N ILE A 339 -16.09 -18.63 7.86
CA ILE A 339 -17.04 -18.88 6.77
C ILE A 339 -18.13 -19.82 7.31
N ASN A 340 -19.33 -19.27 7.50
CA ASN A 340 -20.46 -20.00 8.07
C ASN A 340 -20.91 -21.12 7.09
N PRO A 341 -20.84 -22.41 7.48
CA PRO A 341 -21.13 -23.52 6.58
C PRO A 341 -22.60 -23.59 6.15
N ALA A 342 -23.52 -22.98 6.91
CA ALA A 342 -24.94 -22.95 6.57
C ALA A 342 -25.26 -22.00 5.41
N THR A 343 -24.45 -20.93 5.24
CA THR A 343 -24.68 -19.89 4.23
C THR A 343 -23.60 -19.84 3.15
N GLY A 344 -22.38 -20.31 3.48
CA GLY A 344 -21.20 -20.18 2.66
C GLY A 344 -20.70 -18.73 2.55
N TRP A 345 -21.09 -17.85 3.48
CA TRP A 345 -20.63 -16.47 3.58
C TRP A 345 -19.83 -16.26 4.86
N ALA A 346 -19.00 -15.23 4.89
CA ALA A 346 -18.33 -14.78 6.10
C ALA A 346 -19.37 -14.34 7.14
N ASP A 347 -19.11 -14.65 8.41
CA ASP A 347 -20.03 -14.32 9.52
C ASP A 347 -19.23 -14.11 10.80
N GLY A 348 -19.78 -13.33 11.73
CA GLY A 348 -19.23 -13.20 13.08
C GLY A 348 -19.33 -14.52 13.84
N ARG A 349 -18.34 -14.82 14.69
CA ARG A 349 -18.32 -16.01 15.51
C ARG A 349 -17.97 -15.71 16.97
N HIS A 350 -18.77 -16.22 17.88
CA HIS A 350 -18.61 -16.03 19.33
C HIS A 350 -17.56 -16.97 19.91
N ALA A 351 -17.03 -16.61 21.10
CA ALA A 351 -16.03 -17.44 21.80
C ALA A 351 -16.50 -18.84 22.20
N ASP A 352 -17.83 -19.03 22.32
CA ASP A 352 -18.47 -20.33 22.55
C ASP A 352 -18.63 -21.16 21.26
N GLY A 353 -18.24 -20.60 20.10
CA GLY A 353 -18.33 -21.24 18.80
C GLY A 353 -19.64 -21.01 18.05
N SER A 354 -20.63 -20.33 18.64
CA SER A 354 -21.87 -19.97 17.96
C SER A 354 -21.66 -18.89 16.91
N TRP A 355 -22.54 -18.87 15.89
CA TRP A 355 -22.49 -17.87 14.83
C TRP A 355 -23.35 -16.66 15.18
N GLN A 356 -22.92 -15.47 14.74
CA GLN A 356 -23.74 -14.25 14.82
C GLN A 356 -25.05 -14.41 14.03
N GLY A 357 -25.00 -15.18 12.95
CA GLY A 357 -26.17 -15.49 12.14
C GLY A 357 -26.67 -14.31 11.31
N CYS A 358 -25.75 -13.47 10.84
CA CYS A 358 -26.10 -12.31 10.04
C CYS A 358 -26.63 -12.72 8.67
N THR A 359 -27.83 -12.20 8.30
CA THR A 359 -28.48 -12.44 7.02
C THR A 359 -28.39 -11.24 6.06
N ASP A 360 -27.98 -10.08 6.55
CA ASP A 360 -27.79 -8.88 5.75
C ASP A 360 -26.38 -8.89 5.13
N LEU A 361 -26.31 -9.25 3.87
CA LEU A 361 -25.07 -9.39 3.13
C LEU A 361 -24.49 -8.05 2.63
N VAL A 362 -25.30 -7.00 2.59
CA VAL A 362 -24.94 -5.74 1.89
C VAL A 362 -24.68 -4.58 2.84
N SER A 363 -25.29 -4.55 4.00
CA SER A 363 -25.03 -3.51 4.99
C SER A 363 -23.71 -3.72 5.71
N ARG A 364 -23.16 -2.62 6.16
CA ARG A 364 -21.94 -2.60 6.96
C ARG A 364 -22.12 -3.35 8.26
N GLN A 365 -21.15 -4.20 8.62
CA GLN A 365 -21.15 -4.98 9.86
C GLN A 365 -19.94 -4.61 10.71
N SER A 366 -20.07 -4.59 12.04
CA SER A 366 -18.96 -4.23 12.94
C SER A 366 -17.78 -5.20 12.89
N PHE A 367 -18.01 -6.44 12.51
CA PHE A 367 -16.99 -7.48 12.37
C PHE A 367 -16.34 -7.52 10.97
N ILE A 368 -16.73 -6.61 10.06
CA ILE A 368 -16.20 -6.45 8.71
C ILE A 368 -15.61 -5.05 8.55
N THR A 369 -14.40 -4.99 8.01
CA THR A 369 -13.70 -3.71 7.75
C THR A 369 -14.23 -3.07 6.48
N GLU A 370 -14.65 -1.79 6.57
CA GLU A 370 -15.02 -0.89 5.47
C GLU A 370 -15.99 -1.42 4.41
N GLY A 371 -16.48 -2.61 4.55
CA GLY A 371 -17.32 -3.26 3.58
C GLY A 371 -18.48 -4.00 4.20
N SER A 372 -18.96 -4.96 3.47
CA SER A 372 -20.06 -5.84 3.84
C SER A 372 -19.63 -7.30 3.79
N ILE A 373 -20.49 -8.18 4.25
CA ILE A 373 -20.27 -9.64 4.19
C ILE A 373 -19.99 -10.10 2.75
N CYS A 374 -20.77 -9.60 1.78
CA CYS A 374 -20.58 -9.99 0.39
C CYS A 374 -19.26 -9.50 -0.22
N HIS A 375 -18.65 -8.42 0.29
CA HIS A 375 -17.33 -7.97 -0.16
C HIS A 375 -16.20 -8.82 0.41
N TYR A 376 -16.21 -9.07 1.72
CA TYR A 376 -15.10 -9.74 2.40
C TYR A 376 -15.09 -11.26 2.32
N SER A 377 -16.22 -11.90 2.03
CA SER A 377 -16.31 -13.38 1.96
C SER A 377 -15.38 -14.00 0.92
N TRP A 378 -14.91 -13.23 -0.05
CA TRP A 378 -13.99 -13.69 -1.10
C TRP A 378 -12.52 -13.56 -0.71
N TYR A 379 -12.22 -12.96 0.45
CA TYR A 379 -10.85 -12.65 0.85
C TYR A 379 -10.14 -13.89 1.42
N VAL A 380 -9.92 -14.87 0.55
CA VAL A 380 -9.14 -16.10 0.80
C VAL A 380 -8.25 -16.38 -0.43
N PRO A 381 -7.35 -15.46 -0.82
CA PRO A 381 -6.62 -15.57 -2.08
C PRO A 381 -5.70 -16.79 -2.15
N HIS A 382 -5.26 -17.31 -1.01
CA HIS A 382 -4.34 -18.43 -0.88
C HIS A 382 -4.99 -19.82 -0.89
N ASP A 383 -6.32 -19.92 -0.81
CA ASP A 383 -7.03 -21.22 -0.69
C ASP A 383 -8.39 -21.21 -1.41
N ILE A 384 -8.41 -20.70 -2.65
CA ILE A 384 -9.64 -20.51 -3.43
C ILE A 384 -10.39 -21.84 -3.67
N GLN A 385 -9.68 -22.96 -3.87
CA GLN A 385 -10.35 -24.25 -4.11
C GLN A 385 -11.18 -24.71 -2.90
N HIS A 386 -10.69 -24.53 -1.70
CA HIS A 386 -11.46 -24.85 -0.50
C HIS A 386 -12.54 -23.79 -0.23
N LEU A 387 -12.34 -22.53 -0.64
CA LEU A 387 -13.37 -21.50 -0.56
C LEU A 387 -14.56 -21.88 -1.47
N ILE A 388 -14.29 -22.34 -2.70
CA ILE A 388 -15.33 -22.86 -3.62
C ILE A 388 -16.11 -23.98 -2.93
N TYR A 389 -15.42 -24.93 -2.33
CA TYR A 389 -16.08 -26.02 -1.59
C TYR A 389 -16.96 -25.51 -0.44
N ARG A 390 -16.44 -24.57 0.37
CA ARG A 390 -17.16 -23.99 1.51
C ARG A 390 -18.37 -23.16 1.10
N MET A 391 -18.33 -22.55 -0.05
CA MET A 391 -19.44 -21.76 -0.62
C MET A 391 -20.51 -22.62 -1.31
N GLY A 392 -20.38 -23.95 -1.27
CA GLY A 392 -21.37 -24.89 -1.80
C GLY A 392 -20.99 -25.50 -3.16
N GLY A 393 -19.72 -25.46 -3.55
CA GLY A 393 -19.20 -25.99 -4.80
C GLY A 393 -19.28 -24.99 -5.97
N GLU A 394 -18.73 -25.39 -7.12
CA GLU A 394 -18.57 -24.51 -8.29
C GLU A 394 -19.85 -23.80 -8.75
N LYS A 395 -20.98 -24.53 -8.79
CA LYS A 395 -22.25 -23.95 -9.22
C LYS A 395 -22.74 -22.85 -8.26
N ALA A 396 -22.68 -23.09 -6.95
CA ALA A 396 -23.09 -22.10 -5.95
C ALA A 396 -22.15 -20.94 -5.92
N PHE A 397 -20.85 -21.20 -6.10
CA PHE A 397 -19.81 -20.17 -6.19
C PHE A 397 -20.03 -19.26 -7.41
N GLU A 398 -20.32 -19.84 -8.60
CA GLU A 398 -20.67 -19.10 -9.81
C GLU A 398 -21.90 -18.22 -9.59
N GLN A 399 -22.97 -18.76 -9.00
CA GLN A 399 -24.20 -18.01 -8.69
C GLN A 399 -23.94 -16.80 -7.77
N LYS A 400 -23.10 -17.00 -6.75
CA LYS A 400 -22.70 -15.91 -5.84
C LYS A 400 -21.86 -14.84 -6.57
N LEU A 401 -20.93 -15.23 -7.46
CA LEU A 401 -20.17 -14.29 -8.29
C LEU A 401 -21.10 -13.54 -9.27
N ASP A 402 -22.02 -14.25 -9.92
CA ASP A 402 -23.00 -13.62 -10.83
C ASP A 402 -23.86 -12.58 -10.10
N MET A 403 -24.20 -12.83 -8.84
CA MET A 403 -24.91 -11.86 -7.99
C MET A 403 -24.02 -10.64 -7.71
N MET A 404 -22.73 -10.81 -7.45
CA MET A 404 -21.80 -9.69 -7.24
C MET A 404 -21.76 -8.74 -8.44
N PHE A 405 -21.77 -9.28 -9.65
CA PHE A 405 -21.63 -8.49 -10.88
C PHE A 405 -22.96 -8.22 -11.62
N GLY A 406 -24.11 -8.56 -11.03
CA GLY A 406 -25.41 -8.35 -11.65
C GLY A 406 -25.63 -9.19 -12.91
N LEU A 407 -25.01 -10.36 -13.01
CA LEU A 407 -25.11 -11.27 -14.16
C LEU A 407 -26.21 -12.33 -13.98
N SER A 408 -26.91 -12.36 -12.84
CA SER A 408 -27.99 -13.32 -12.58
C SER A 408 -29.29 -12.82 -13.12
N ASP A 409 -30.08 -13.72 -13.78
CA ASP A 409 -31.39 -13.42 -14.34
C ASP A 409 -32.47 -13.18 -13.27
N SER A 410 -32.19 -13.36 -12.00
CA SER A 410 -33.19 -13.58 -10.97
C SER A 410 -33.43 -12.45 -9.98
N VAL A 411 -32.73 -11.30 -10.05
CA VAL A 411 -32.96 -10.22 -9.09
C VAL A 411 -32.82 -8.88 -9.76
N SER A 412 -33.65 -7.92 -9.36
CA SER A 412 -33.51 -6.47 -9.61
C SER A 412 -32.08 -6.01 -9.30
N ALA A 413 -31.23 -6.20 -10.27
CA ALA A 413 -29.81 -6.33 -10.06
C ALA A 413 -29.14 -4.97 -10.04
N ARG A 414 -29.00 -4.41 -8.86
CA ARG A 414 -27.82 -3.57 -8.62
C ARG A 414 -26.67 -4.53 -8.35
N PRO A 415 -25.54 -4.43 -9.06
CA PRO A 415 -24.35 -5.19 -8.72
C PRO A 415 -23.95 -4.89 -7.27
N LEU A 416 -23.57 -5.94 -6.54
CA LEU A 416 -23.07 -5.80 -5.15
C LEU A 416 -21.59 -5.46 -5.13
N TYR A 417 -20.91 -5.65 -6.25
CA TYR A 417 -19.50 -5.34 -6.42
C TYR A 417 -19.25 -3.83 -6.31
N TRP A 418 -18.27 -3.46 -5.55
CA TRP A 418 -17.78 -2.07 -5.48
C TRP A 418 -16.28 -2.03 -5.73
N HIS A 419 -15.91 -1.46 -6.87
CA HIS A 419 -14.51 -1.42 -7.30
C HIS A 419 -13.65 -0.45 -6.45
N GLY A 420 -14.25 0.58 -5.90
CA GLY A 420 -13.58 1.59 -5.08
C GLY A 420 -13.13 1.13 -3.69
N ASN A 421 -13.14 -0.19 -3.40
CA ASN A 421 -12.56 -0.74 -2.17
C ASN A 421 -11.76 -2.01 -2.46
N GLU A 422 -10.53 -2.06 -2.01
CA GLU A 422 -9.46 -3.00 -2.36
C GLU A 422 -9.76 -4.47 -2.06
N PRO A 423 -10.49 -4.86 -0.99
CA PRO A 423 -10.87 -6.26 -0.77
C PRO A 423 -11.66 -6.88 -1.93
N CYS A 424 -12.23 -6.06 -2.81
CA CYS A 424 -12.95 -6.52 -3.99
C CYS A 424 -12.07 -6.81 -5.22
N HIS A 425 -10.83 -6.34 -5.24
CA HIS A 425 -9.97 -6.29 -6.43
C HIS A 425 -9.67 -7.65 -7.06
N GLN A 426 -9.59 -8.74 -6.28
CA GLN A 426 -9.37 -10.08 -6.81
C GLN A 426 -10.66 -10.77 -7.30
N ILE A 427 -11.85 -10.30 -6.89
CA ILE A 427 -13.13 -10.99 -7.16
C ILE A 427 -13.38 -11.20 -8.66
N PRO A 428 -13.12 -10.25 -9.57
CA PRO A 428 -13.32 -10.42 -11.00
C PRO A 428 -12.57 -11.63 -11.60
N TYR A 429 -11.44 -12.01 -11.01
CA TYR A 429 -10.58 -13.10 -11.48
C TYR A 429 -11.00 -14.48 -10.96
N LEU A 430 -11.91 -14.55 -9.99
CA LEU A 430 -12.30 -15.80 -9.34
C LEU A 430 -13.06 -16.76 -10.26
N TYR A 431 -13.69 -16.27 -11.32
CA TYR A 431 -14.30 -17.14 -12.34
C TYR A 431 -13.29 -18.07 -13.02
N ASN A 432 -12.01 -17.68 -13.12
CA ASN A 432 -10.98 -18.54 -13.68
C ASN A 432 -10.82 -19.86 -12.91
N TYR A 433 -11.03 -19.84 -11.58
CA TYR A 433 -10.86 -21.01 -10.70
C TYR A 433 -11.98 -22.03 -10.83
N ILE A 434 -13.07 -21.68 -11.53
CA ILE A 434 -14.20 -22.57 -11.87
C ILE A 434 -14.32 -22.77 -13.38
N GLY A 435 -13.25 -22.51 -14.15
CA GLY A 435 -13.21 -22.75 -15.59
C GLY A 435 -14.10 -21.84 -16.43
N LYS A 436 -14.37 -20.60 -15.95
CA LYS A 436 -15.21 -19.60 -16.63
C LYS A 436 -14.43 -18.33 -17.03
N PRO A 437 -13.31 -18.44 -17.75
CA PRO A 437 -12.46 -17.29 -18.09
C PRO A 437 -13.17 -16.27 -18.99
N GLU A 438 -14.23 -16.66 -19.71
CA GLU A 438 -15.05 -15.73 -20.48
C GLU A 438 -15.81 -14.74 -19.60
N LYS A 439 -16.28 -15.17 -18.42
CA LYS A 439 -16.91 -14.29 -17.45
C LYS A 439 -15.88 -13.35 -16.80
N THR A 440 -14.68 -13.85 -16.45
CA THR A 440 -13.56 -13.01 -16.02
C THR A 440 -13.29 -11.89 -17.03
N ARG A 441 -13.10 -12.23 -18.30
CA ARG A 441 -12.83 -11.24 -19.36
C ARG A 441 -13.96 -10.22 -19.52
N ARG A 442 -15.20 -10.67 -19.49
CA ARG A 442 -16.38 -9.79 -19.58
C ARG A 442 -16.44 -8.80 -18.43
N VAL A 443 -16.27 -9.27 -17.20
CA VAL A 443 -16.33 -8.42 -16.00
C VAL A 443 -15.18 -7.45 -15.95
N ILE A 444 -13.95 -7.89 -16.22
CA ILE A 444 -12.78 -7.00 -16.23
C ILE A 444 -12.94 -5.92 -17.30
N ARG A 445 -13.38 -6.27 -18.52
CA ARG A 445 -13.63 -5.25 -19.57
C ARG A 445 -14.64 -4.21 -19.10
N HIS A 446 -15.74 -4.67 -18.51
CA HIS A 446 -16.75 -3.76 -17.96
C HIS A 446 -16.16 -2.80 -16.92
N ILE A 447 -15.38 -3.31 -15.95
CA ILE A 447 -14.75 -2.48 -14.93
C ILE A 447 -13.78 -1.47 -15.57
N LEU A 448 -12.92 -1.91 -16.49
CA LEU A 448 -11.96 -1.04 -17.17
C LEU A 448 -12.66 0.09 -17.97
N ASP A 449 -13.86 -0.16 -18.49
CA ASP A 449 -14.61 0.81 -19.29
C ASP A 449 -15.50 1.73 -18.45
N THR A 450 -15.90 1.34 -17.24
CA THR A 450 -16.87 2.09 -16.42
C THR A 450 -16.29 2.75 -15.18
N GLU A 451 -15.22 2.17 -14.61
CA GLU A 451 -14.63 2.64 -13.34
C GLU A 451 -13.39 3.51 -13.57
N TYR A 452 -12.90 3.63 -14.82
CA TYR A 452 -11.72 4.38 -15.18
C TYR A 452 -11.93 5.23 -16.43
N ASN A 453 -11.29 6.41 -16.48
CA ASN A 453 -11.23 7.25 -17.69
C ASN A 453 -9.97 8.14 -17.67
N ASP A 454 -9.74 8.93 -18.71
CA ASP A 454 -8.55 9.79 -18.89
C ASP A 454 -8.69 11.21 -18.32
N THR A 455 -9.69 11.45 -17.45
CA THR A 455 -9.87 12.74 -16.78
C THR A 455 -9.18 12.76 -15.39
N PRO A 456 -8.98 13.95 -14.78
CA PRO A 456 -8.42 14.04 -13.43
C PRO A 456 -9.19 13.26 -12.34
N GLY A 457 -10.52 13.11 -12.49
CA GLY A 457 -11.39 12.28 -11.63
C GLY A 457 -11.59 10.87 -12.16
N GLY A 458 -10.67 10.34 -12.94
CA GLY A 458 -10.85 9.18 -13.80
C GLY A 458 -10.63 7.83 -13.13
N LEU A 459 -10.95 7.68 -11.85
CA LEU A 459 -10.98 6.39 -11.16
C LEU A 459 -12.07 6.35 -10.09
N SER A 460 -12.55 5.16 -9.78
CA SER A 460 -13.54 4.91 -8.74
C SER A 460 -12.90 4.92 -7.35
N GLY A 461 -13.53 5.57 -6.36
CA GLY A 461 -12.98 5.69 -5.01
C GLY A 461 -11.73 6.57 -4.93
N ASN A 462 -10.86 6.29 -3.97
CA ASN A 462 -9.54 6.89 -3.85
C ASN A 462 -8.51 6.05 -4.62
N ASP A 463 -7.36 6.64 -4.95
CA ASP A 463 -6.27 5.89 -5.60
C ASP A 463 -5.49 4.99 -4.62
N ASP A 464 -5.59 5.28 -3.34
CA ASP A 464 -4.98 4.57 -2.22
C ASP A 464 -3.51 4.19 -2.49
N ALA A 465 -2.71 5.27 -2.55
CA ALA A 465 -1.27 5.21 -2.76
C ALA A 465 -0.83 4.53 -4.07
N GLY A 466 -1.69 4.58 -5.09
CA GLY A 466 -1.41 3.98 -6.38
C GLY A 466 -1.98 2.58 -6.57
N GLN A 467 -2.69 2.03 -5.57
CA GLN A 467 -3.24 0.67 -5.66
C GLN A 467 -4.32 0.54 -6.74
N MET A 468 -5.28 1.48 -6.81
CA MET A 468 -6.31 1.49 -7.84
C MET A 468 -5.71 1.62 -9.24
N SER A 469 -4.72 2.50 -9.38
CA SER A 469 -3.98 2.69 -10.64
C SER A 469 -3.17 1.44 -11.03
N ALA A 470 -2.55 0.76 -10.07
CA ALA A 470 -1.82 -0.49 -10.33
C ALA A 470 -2.76 -1.64 -10.71
N TRP A 471 -3.96 -1.72 -10.11
CA TRP A 471 -4.98 -2.67 -10.54
C TRP A 471 -5.35 -2.46 -12.01
N TYR A 472 -5.57 -1.19 -12.39
CA TYR A 472 -5.85 -0.83 -13.78
C TYR A 472 -4.71 -1.28 -14.71
N ILE A 473 -3.45 -0.98 -14.35
CA ILE A 473 -2.28 -1.36 -15.15
C ILE A 473 -2.24 -2.87 -15.38
N PHE A 474 -2.29 -3.67 -14.32
CA PHE A 474 -2.29 -5.13 -14.45
C PHE A 474 -3.46 -5.64 -15.30
N SER A 475 -4.65 -5.15 -15.03
CA SER A 475 -5.86 -5.62 -15.72
C SER A 475 -5.88 -5.21 -17.19
N ALA A 476 -5.37 -4.02 -17.53
CA ALA A 476 -5.24 -3.54 -18.90
C ALA A 476 -4.15 -4.31 -19.67
N LEU A 477 -3.10 -4.78 -18.99
CA LEU A 477 -2.09 -5.68 -19.53
C LEU A 477 -2.59 -7.13 -19.70
N GLY A 478 -3.70 -7.48 -19.07
CA GLY A 478 -4.39 -8.77 -19.23
C GLY A 478 -4.01 -9.83 -18.19
N PHE A 479 -3.46 -9.46 -17.03
CA PHE A 479 -3.18 -10.41 -15.94
C PHE A 479 -3.24 -9.73 -14.57
N TYR A 480 -3.34 -10.50 -13.47
CA TYR A 480 -3.44 -9.95 -12.12
C TYR A 480 -2.86 -10.90 -11.06
N PRO A 481 -2.14 -10.40 -10.04
CA PRO A 481 -1.65 -11.18 -8.91
C PRO A 481 -2.77 -11.38 -7.86
N VAL A 482 -3.63 -12.38 -8.05
CA VAL A 482 -4.73 -12.66 -7.10
C VAL A 482 -4.22 -12.99 -5.69
N CYS A 483 -3.04 -13.60 -5.60
CA CYS A 483 -2.41 -14.02 -4.35
C CYS A 483 -0.94 -13.56 -4.33
N PRO A 484 -0.61 -12.32 -3.96
CA PRO A 484 0.75 -11.93 -3.65
C PRO A 484 1.42 -12.92 -2.67
N ALA A 485 2.73 -13.01 -2.66
CA ALA A 485 3.54 -14.06 -2.02
C ALA A 485 3.42 -15.46 -2.65
N PHE A 486 2.63 -15.60 -3.72
CA PHE A 486 2.62 -16.80 -4.55
C PHE A 486 2.86 -16.40 -6.01
N PRO A 487 3.90 -16.90 -6.70
CA PRO A 487 4.33 -16.39 -8.01
C PRO A 487 3.45 -16.90 -9.15
N LEU A 488 2.14 -16.68 -9.03
CA LEU A 488 1.13 -17.05 -10.02
C LEU A 488 0.24 -15.84 -10.33
N TYR A 489 0.00 -15.62 -11.62
CA TYR A 489 -0.90 -14.57 -12.10
C TYR A 489 -2.10 -15.21 -12.80
N GLN A 490 -3.28 -14.59 -12.61
CA GLN A 490 -4.49 -14.97 -13.32
C GLN A 490 -4.63 -14.15 -14.60
N CYS A 491 -4.94 -14.81 -15.71
CA CYS A 491 -5.16 -14.16 -16.99
C CYS A 491 -6.54 -13.51 -17.05
N GLY A 492 -6.56 -12.30 -17.59
CA GLY A 492 -7.77 -11.53 -17.91
C GLY A 492 -7.91 -11.30 -19.41
N VAL A 493 -8.02 -10.03 -19.79
CA VAL A 493 -8.10 -9.57 -21.18
C VAL A 493 -7.25 -8.31 -21.36
N THR A 494 -6.38 -8.29 -22.35
CA THR A 494 -5.61 -7.08 -22.68
C THR A 494 -6.50 -6.00 -23.29
N THR A 495 -6.15 -4.74 -23.00
CA THR A 495 -6.77 -3.54 -23.59
C THR A 495 -6.04 -3.10 -24.85
N PHE A 496 -4.79 -3.48 -25.01
CA PHE A 496 -3.87 -3.00 -26.03
C PHE A 496 -3.65 -4.03 -27.13
N ASP A 497 -3.35 -3.52 -28.34
CA ASP A 497 -3.03 -4.34 -29.51
C ASP A 497 -1.62 -4.96 -29.35
N LYS A 498 -0.72 -4.22 -28.64
CA LYS A 498 0.63 -4.67 -28.32
C LYS A 498 1.08 -4.11 -26.98
N VAL A 499 1.83 -4.93 -26.26
CA VAL A 499 2.50 -4.57 -25.00
C VAL A 499 3.96 -5.02 -25.11
#